data_767983a3c220a401ebd14519193f5398
#
_entry.id   767983a3c220a401ebd14519193f5398
#
_cell.length_a   1.000
_cell.length_b   1.000
_cell.length_c   1.000
_cell.angle_alpha   90.00
_cell.angle_beta   90.00
_cell.angle_gamma   90.00
#
_symmetry.space_group_name_H-M   'P 1'
#
loop_
_entity.id
_entity.type
_entity.pdbx_description
1 polymer ?
#
loop_
_entity_poly.entity_id
_entity_poly.type
_entity_poly.pdbx_seq_one_letter_code
_entity_poly.pdbx_strand_id
1 'polypeptide(L)'
;SKANAIGLMQILWPGTAKHLGLEQMSEVLDPCTNVDAGARYLKELQQRYHGDLHRTLAAYNYGPARIPVSGGRLPDGAVWYSAYIMRHLDYVLNGANKAPAGAVRKHYAGQERLFIIHFSRPYRAAAFVDRLQPGFGDLRLDWFRRTDGGFDVVMLYASESERRRGQQLLNNLGFG
;
A
#
# COMPACT_ATOMS: atom_id res chain seq x y z
N SER A 1 4.78 -14.03 4.54
CA SER A 1 4.74 -13.62 3.12
C SER A 1 5.43 -14.68 2.27
N LYS A 2 4.95 -14.96 1.05
CA LYS A 2 5.61 -15.87 0.09
C LYS A 2 7.05 -15.44 -0.27
N ALA A 3 7.50 -14.29 0.17
CA ALA A 3 8.79 -13.70 -0.17
C ALA A 3 9.85 -13.78 0.96
N ASN A 4 9.64 -14.53 2.02
CA ASN A 4 10.55 -14.58 3.18
C ASN A 4 10.99 -13.20 3.72
N ALA A 5 10.09 -12.20 3.65
CA ALA A 5 10.32 -10.88 4.22
C ALA A 5 9.96 -10.89 5.71
N ILE A 6 10.86 -10.45 6.57
CA ILE A 6 10.85 -10.64 8.02
C ILE A 6 10.93 -9.31 8.76
N GLY A 7 10.24 -9.23 9.89
CA GLY A 7 10.28 -8.13 10.84
C GLY A 7 9.54 -6.88 10.42
N LEU A 8 9.69 -5.81 11.20
CA LEU A 8 8.99 -4.53 11.01
C LEU A 8 9.32 -3.87 9.68
N MET A 9 10.58 -3.97 9.25
CA MET A 9 11.08 -3.41 8.00
C MET A 9 10.99 -4.38 6.82
N GLN A 10 10.45 -5.59 7.02
CA GLN A 10 10.26 -6.60 5.97
C GLN A 10 11.56 -6.91 5.19
N ILE A 11 12.64 -7.16 5.91
CA ILE A 11 13.95 -7.49 5.32
C ILE A 11 13.88 -8.89 4.68
N LEU A 12 14.28 -8.97 3.43
CA LEU A 12 14.26 -10.24 2.68
C LEU A 12 15.36 -11.19 3.16
N TRP A 13 14.97 -12.36 3.63
CA TRP A 13 15.87 -13.44 4.03
C TRP A 13 16.05 -14.47 2.91
N PRO A 14 17.26 -14.98 2.66
CA PRO A 14 18.55 -14.51 3.21
C PRO A 14 19.16 -13.34 2.43
N GLY A 15 18.60 -12.93 1.30
CA GLY A 15 19.22 -12.01 0.33
C GLY A 15 19.62 -10.67 0.93
N THR A 16 18.64 -9.80 1.23
CA THR A 16 18.94 -8.46 1.79
C THR A 16 19.54 -8.54 3.19
N ALA A 17 19.17 -9.54 3.99
CA ALA A 17 19.73 -9.74 5.33
C ALA A 17 21.24 -9.95 5.27
N LYS A 18 21.72 -10.87 4.43
CA LYS A 18 23.15 -11.12 4.23
C LYS A 18 23.90 -9.90 3.70
N HIS A 19 23.31 -9.19 2.75
CA HIS A 19 23.87 -7.94 2.24
C HIS A 19 24.10 -6.90 3.36
N LEU A 20 23.23 -6.88 4.37
CA LEU A 20 23.29 -5.98 5.52
C LEU A 20 24.16 -6.53 6.68
N GLY A 21 24.80 -7.69 6.50
CA GLY A 21 25.63 -8.33 7.51
C GLY A 21 24.86 -9.09 8.58
N LEU A 22 23.60 -9.43 8.34
CA LEU A 22 22.79 -10.27 9.24
C LEU A 22 22.93 -11.73 8.80
N GLU A 23 23.61 -12.53 9.61
CA GLU A 23 23.95 -13.91 9.28
C GLU A 23 22.97 -14.91 9.89
N GLN A 24 22.26 -14.51 10.97
CA GLN A 24 21.34 -15.36 11.68
C GLN A 24 19.89 -14.85 11.58
N MET A 25 18.95 -15.78 11.50
CA MET A 25 17.51 -15.47 11.50
C MET A 25 17.09 -14.71 12.76
N SER A 26 17.68 -15.03 13.91
CA SER A 26 17.42 -14.39 15.19
C SER A 26 17.72 -12.88 15.17
N GLU A 27 18.76 -12.47 14.45
CA GLU A 27 19.11 -11.04 14.28
C GLU A 27 18.04 -10.30 13.48
N VAL A 28 17.52 -10.94 12.43
CA VAL A 28 16.46 -10.35 11.61
C VAL A 28 15.13 -10.31 12.36
N LEU A 29 14.90 -11.21 13.30
CA LEU A 29 13.69 -11.24 14.14
C LEU A 29 13.77 -10.24 15.31
N ASP A 30 14.95 -9.80 15.72
CA ASP A 30 15.11 -8.75 16.74
C ASP A 30 14.58 -7.42 16.22
N PRO A 31 13.60 -6.78 16.88
CA PRO A 31 12.98 -5.56 16.38
C PRO A 31 13.93 -4.39 16.19
N CYS A 32 14.87 -4.20 17.11
CA CYS A 32 15.82 -3.08 17.06
C CYS A 32 16.83 -3.28 15.91
N THR A 33 17.39 -4.46 15.80
CA THR A 33 18.30 -4.85 14.71
C THR A 33 17.60 -4.75 13.35
N ASN A 34 16.33 -5.20 13.27
CA ASN A 34 15.55 -5.16 12.05
C ASN A 34 15.29 -3.71 11.58
N VAL A 35 14.93 -2.80 12.50
CA VAL A 35 14.71 -1.38 12.17
C VAL A 35 16.01 -0.70 11.77
N ASP A 36 17.11 -0.92 12.49
CA ASP A 36 18.41 -0.36 12.14
C ASP A 36 18.89 -0.84 10.76
N ALA A 37 18.84 -2.13 10.51
CA ALA A 37 19.21 -2.71 9.22
C ALA A 37 18.36 -2.18 8.06
N GLY A 38 17.04 -2.08 8.25
CA GLY A 38 16.14 -1.51 7.26
C GLY A 38 16.41 -0.03 6.97
N ALA A 39 16.74 0.75 8.01
CA ALA A 39 17.10 2.16 7.86
C ALA A 39 18.43 2.32 7.10
N ARG A 40 19.44 1.50 7.42
CA ARG A 40 20.73 1.46 6.68
C ARG A 40 20.51 1.12 5.21
N TYR A 41 19.65 0.14 4.92
CA TYR A 41 19.32 -0.23 3.54
C TYR A 41 18.60 0.88 2.78
N LEU A 42 17.66 1.57 3.42
CA LEU A 42 17.01 2.75 2.83
C LEU A 42 18.01 3.86 2.51
N LYS A 43 18.96 4.12 3.42
CA LYS A 43 20.02 5.11 3.19
C LYS A 43 20.93 4.75 2.02
N GLU A 44 21.30 3.48 1.91
CA GLU A 44 22.09 2.95 0.78
C GLU A 44 21.33 3.15 -0.55
N LEU A 45 20.07 2.78 -0.60
CA LEU A 45 19.23 2.98 -1.77
C LEU A 45 19.06 4.46 -2.10
N GLN A 46 18.88 5.33 -1.10
CA GLN A 46 18.78 6.78 -1.31
C GLN A 46 20.05 7.36 -1.97
N GLN A 47 21.22 6.90 -1.54
CA GLN A 47 22.48 7.27 -2.17
C GLN A 47 22.57 6.76 -3.61
N ARG A 48 22.20 5.49 -3.84
CA ARG A 48 22.18 4.87 -5.17
C ARG A 48 21.29 5.61 -6.16
N TYR A 49 20.14 6.11 -5.70
CA TYR A 49 19.16 6.83 -6.51
C TYR A 49 19.29 8.36 -6.42
N HIS A 50 20.45 8.85 -5.96
CA HIS A 50 20.78 10.29 -5.90
C HIS A 50 19.73 11.14 -5.18
N GLY A 51 19.12 10.60 -4.14
CA GLY A 51 18.08 11.27 -3.36
C GLY A 51 16.67 11.20 -3.94
N ASP A 52 16.46 10.56 -5.10
CA ASP A 52 15.12 10.30 -5.64
C ASP A 52 14.36 9.35 -4.71
N LEU A 53 13.50 9.91 -3.89
CA LEU A 53 12.78 9.16 -2.87
C LEU A 53 11.77 8.17 -3.46
N HIS A 54 11.16 8.49 -4.62
CA HIS A 54 10.24 7.57 -5.29
C HIS A 54 10.96 6.32 -5.78
N ARG A 55 12.14 6.48 -6.41
CA ARG A 55 12.97 5.36 -6.85
C ARG A 55 13.55 4.59 -5.68
N THR A 56 13.97 5.25 -4.61
CA THR A 56 14.44 4.64 -3.37
C THR A 56 13.39 3.70 -2.78
N LEU A 57 12.18 4.18 -2.58
CA LEU A 57 11.06 3.40 -2.03
C LEU A 57 10.61 2.28 -2.98
N ALA A 58 10.58 2.57 -4.29
CA ALA A 58 10.31 1.57 -5.30
C ALA A 58 11.34 0.43 -5.25
N ALA A 59 12.63 0.74 -5.16
CA ALA A 59 13.71 -0.23 -5.07
C ALA A 59 13.69 -1.01 -3.76
N TYR A 60 13.34 -0.38 -2.66
CA TYR A 60 13.17 -1.06 -1.39
C TYR A 60 12.13 -2.18 -1.47
N ASN A 61 11.00 -1.92 -2.11
CA ASN A 61 9.89 -2.87 -2.22
C ASN A 61 10.06 -3.90 -3.35
N TYR A 62 10.56 -3.47 -4.52
CA TYR A 62 10.66 -4.31 -5.72
C TYR A 62 12.04 -4.93 -5.95
N GLY A 63 13.02 -4.48 -5.20
CA GLY A 63 14.43 -4.82 -5.38
C GLY A 63 15.13 -3.88 -6.38
N PRO A 64 16.37 -3.46 -6.08
CA PRO A 64 17.11 -2.46 -6.87
C PRO A 64 17.46 -2.91 -8.29
N ALA A 65 17.48 -4.22 -8.56
CA ALA A 65 17.73 -4.74 -9.90
C ALA A 65 16.59 -4.44 -10.90
N ARG A 66 15.38 -4.13 -10.40
CA ARG A 66 14.19 -3.87 -11.22
C ARG A 66 13.88 -2.40 -11.40
N ILE A 67 14.61 -1.53 -10.71
CA ILE A 67 14.37 -0.09 -10.71
C ILE A 67 15.57 0.61 -11.36
N PRO A 68 15.39 1.29 -12.50
CA PRO A 68 16.48 1.99 -13.15
C PRO A 68 16.96 3.16 -12.29
N VAL A 69 18.29 3.41 -12.28
CA VAL A 69 18.89 4.49 -11.47
C VAL A 69 18.44 5.86 -11.98
N SER A 70 18.32 6.02 -13.31
CA SER A 70 17.81 7.23 -13.95
C SER A 70 16.97 6.88 -15.16
N GLY A 71 16.06 7.77 -15.56
CA GLY A 71 15.17 7.54 -16.70
C GLY A 71 14.28 6.29 -16.53
N GLY A 72 13.67 5.83 -17.62
CA GLY A 72 12.85 4.62 -17.65
C GLY A 72 11.55 4.68 -16.85
N ARG A 73 10.58 3.85 -17.23
CA ARG A 73 9.30 3.71 -16.52
C ARG A 73 9.46 2.81 -15.31
N LEU A 74 8.93 3.26 -14.17
CA LEU A 74 8.81 2.43 -12.98
C LEU A 74 7.62 1.47 -13.13
N PRO A 75 7.69 0.25 -12.55
CA PRO A 75 6.54 -0.64 -12.47
C PRO A 75 5.37 0.04 -11.72
N ASP A 76 4.14 -0.14 -12.22
CA ASP A 76 2.96 0.55 -11.67
C ASP A 76 2.76 0.29 -10.16
N GLY A 77 3.01 -0.94 -9.70
CA GLY A 77 2.96 -1.25 -8.27
C GLY A 77 4.07 -0.58 -7.44
N ALA A 78 5.23 -0.28 -8.04
CA ALA A 78 6.31 0.45 -7.38
C ALA A 78 5.96 1.94 -7.25
N VAL A 79 5.35 2.52 -8.29
CA VAL A 79 4.82 3.89 -8.24
C VAL A 79 3.77 4.02 -7.16
N TRP A 80 2.82 3.08 -7.11
CA TRP A 80 1.79 3.08 -6.09
C TRP A 80 2.38 2.98 -4.68
N TYR A 81 3.34 2.07 -4.45
CA TYR A 81 3.96 1.87 -3.14
C TYR A 81 4.68 3.14 -2.67
N SER A 82 5.47 3.76 -3.53
CA SER A 82 6.19 4.99 -3.18
C SER A 82 5.23 6.15 -2.87
N ALA A 83 4.17 6.31 -3.67
CA ALA A 83 3.14 7.33 -3.42
C ALA A 83 2.38 7.07 -2.10
N TYR A 84 2.10 5.81 -1.78
CA TYR A 84 1.49 5.42 -0.51
C TYR A 84 2.36 5.82 0.68
N ILE A 85 3.64 5.48 0.67
CA ILE A 85 4.59 5.82 1.75
C ILE A 85 4.76 7.35 1.86
N MET A 86 4.93 8.06 0.74
CA MET A 86 5.07 9.52 0.74
C MET A 86 3.87 10.23 1.38
N ARG A 87 2.67 9.75 1.10
CA ARG A 87 1.43 10.27 1.72
C ARG A 87 1.42 10.08 3.23
N HIS A 88 1.89 8.93 3.72
CA HIS A 88 1.98 8.65 5.16
C HIS A 88 3.10 9.47 5.82
N LEU A 89 4.22 9.65 5.13
CA LEU A 89 5.33 10.47 5.61
C LEU A 89 4.88 11.93 5.77
N ASP A 90 4.17 12.48 4.79
CA ASP A 90 3.60 13.83 4.86
C ASP A 90 2.66 13.98 6.07
N TYR A 91 1.80 12.98 6.30
CA TYR A 91 0.92 12.93 7.48
C TYR A 91 1.71 12.96 8.80
N VAL A 92 2.80 12.19 8.91
CA VAL A 92 3.61 12.10 10.11
C VAL A 92 4.42 13.40 10.35
N LEU A 93 5.02 13.95 9.28
CA LEU A 93 5.89 15.13 9.38
C LEU A 93 5.12 16.43 9.59
N ASN A 94 3.97 16.57 8.95
CA ASN A 94 3.16 17.80 9.04
C ASN A 94 2.15 17.79 10.19
N GLY A 95 2.18 16.74 11.01
CA GLY A 95 1.39 16.60 12.23
C GLY A 95 -0.07 16.21 11.98
N ALA A 96 -0.63 15.52 12.95
CA ALA A 96 -2.03 15.08 12.98
C ALA A 96 -3.06 16.23 12.91
N ASN A 97 -2.61 17.49 12.93
CA ASN A 97 -3.46 18.69 12.86
C ASN A 97 -3.86 19.06 11.43
N LYS A 98 -3.23 18.48 10.40
CA LYS A 98 -3.71 18.51 9.04
C LYS A 98 -3.86 17.06 8.59
N ALA A 99 -5.02 16.47 8.83
CA ALA A 99 -5.38 15.26 8.10
C ALA A 99 -5.12 15.54 6.61
N PRO A 100 -4.29 14.72 5.91
CA PRO A 100 -4.09 14.92 4.48
C PRO A 100 -5.46 14.94 3.84
N ALA A 101 -5.71 15.90 2.97
CA ALA A 101 -6.99 16.11 2.27
C ALA A 101 -7.46 14.90 1.43
N GLY A 102 -6.89 13.74 1.63
CA GLY A 102 -7.22 12.46 1.03
C GLY A 102 -7.07 11.25 1.96
N ALA A 103 -6.53 11.39 3.17
CA ALA A 103 -6.56 10.40 4.25
C ALA A 103 -7.49 10.90 5.35
N VAL A 104 -8.64 11.42 4.93
CA VAL A 104 -9.76 11.56 5.83
C VAL A 104 -10.00 10.16 6.39
N ARG A 105 -9.90 9.97 7.71
CA ARG A 105 -10.89 9.16 8.39
C ARG A 105 -12.23 9.81 8.00
N LYS A 106 -12.69 9.48 6.79
CA LYS A 106 -14.00 9.88 6.34
C LYS A 106 -14.91 9.29 7.38
N HIS A 107 -15.58 10.15 8.11
CA HIS A 107 -16.62 9.77 9.02
C HIS A 107 -17.65 9.00 8.18
N TYR A 108 -17.54 7.68 8.21
CA TYR A 108 -18.57 6.78 7.66
C TYR A 108 -19.74 6.65 8.65
N ALA A 109 -19.92 7.66 9.50
CA ALA A 109 -21.04 7.71 10.43
C ALA A 109 -22.34 7.65 9.62
N GLY A 110 -23.07 6.56 9.78
CA GLY A 110 -24.33 6.33 9.08
C GLY A 110 -24.23 5.69 7.70
N GLN A 111 -23.04 5.28 7.24
CA GLN A 111 -22.89 4.51 6.00
C GLN A 111 -22.63 3.03 6.29
N GLU A 112 -23.34 2.18 5.55
CA GLU A 112 -23.13 0.74 5.53
C GLU A 112 -22.19 0.33 4.40
N ARG A 113 -21.73 -0.93 4.43
CA ARG A 113 -20.74 -1.46 3.49
C ARG A 113 -21.31 -2.65 2.73
N LEU A 114 -21.33 -2.57 1.42
CA LEU A 114 -21.55 -3.73 0.55
C LEU A 114 -20.21 -4.25 0.08
N PHE A 115 -19.87 -5.49 0.46
CA PHE A 115 -18.64 -6.15 0.03
C PHE A 115 -18.68 -6.41 -1.48
N ILE A 116 -17.53 -6.20 -2.15
CA ILE A 116 -17.37 -6.43 -3.59
C ILE A 116 -16.35 -7.54 -3.84
N ILE A 117 -15.11 -7.35 -3.39
CA ILE A 117 -14.02 -8.28 -3.68
C ILE A 117 -12.89 -8.14 -2.67
N HIS A 118 -12.11 -9.21 -2.50
CA HIS A 118 -10.94 -9.27 -1.64
C HIS A 118 -9.64 -9.26 -2.44
N PHE A 119 -8.64 -8.53 -1.93
CA PHE A 119 -7.27 -8.51 -2.44
C PHE A 119 -6.25 -8.82 -1.34
N SER A 120 -5.20 -9.54 -1.71
CA SER A 120 -4.05 -9.76 -0.82
C SER A 120 -3.06 -8.59 -0.79
N ARG A 121 -3.21 -7.61 -1.69
CA ARG A 121 -2.30 -6.47 -1.84
C ARG A 121 -3.07 -5.15 -1.90
N PRO A 122 -2.67 -4.12 -1.12
CA PRO A 122 -3.38 -2.84 -1.06
C PRO A 122 -3.41 -2.10 -2.41
N TYR A 123 -2.32 -2.18 -3.19
CA TYR A 123 -2.25 -1.51 -4.49
C TYR A 123 -3.24 -2.09 -5.52
N ARG A 124 -3.59 -3.38 -5.39
CA ARG A 124 -4.62 -4.00 -6.24
C ARG A 124 -6.01 -3.53 -5.86
N ALA A 125 -6.29 -3.42 -4.56
CA ALA A 125 -7.55 -2.87 -4.06
C ALA A 125 -7.71 -1.41 -4.48
N ALA A 126 -6.67 -0.59 -4.33
CA ALA A 126 -6.67 0.81 -4.75
C ALA A 126 -6.89 0.95 -6.26
N ALA A 127 -6.12 0.25 -7.09
CA ALA A 127 -6.25 0.29 -8.55
C ALA A 127 -7.64 -0.20 -9.03
N PHE A 128 -8.23 -1.16 -8.33
CA PHE A 128 -9.58 -1.64 -8.62
C PHE A 128 -10.61 -0.55 -8.33
N VAL A 129 -10.52 0.11 -7.18
CA VAL A 129 -11.38 1.25 -6.83
C VAL A 129 -11.24 2.38 -7.84
N ASP A 130 -10.00 2.80 -8.14
CA ASP A 130 -9.73 3.89 -9.09
C ASP A 130 -10.31 3.61 -10.48
N ARG A 131 -10.25 2.35 -10.92
CA ARG A 131 -10.78 1.93 -12.22
C ARG A 131 -12.30 1.91 -12.28
N LEU A 132 -12.96 1.48 -11.20
CA LEU A 132 -14.42 1.31 -11.18
C LEU A 132 -15.17 2.57 -10.73
N GLN A 133 -14.58 3.40 -9.87
CA GLN A 133 -15.24 4.59 -9.31
C GLN A 133 -15.92 5.49 -10.35
N PRO A 134 -15.34 5.75 -11.54
CA PRO A 134 -16.01 6.57 -12.55
C PRO A 134 -17.36 6.02 -13.02
N GLY A 135 -17.55 4.69 -13.01
CA GLY A 135 -18.80 4.02 -13.39
C GLY A 135 -19.89 4.04 -12.30
N PHE A 136 -19.55 4.43 -11.08
CA PHE A 136 -20.46 4.40 -9.93
C PHE A 136 -21.07 5.77 -9.62
N GLY A 137 -20.69 6.84 -10.32
CA GLY A 137 -21.23 8.18 -10.14
C GLY A 137 -21.04 8.71 -8.73
N ASP A 138 -22.14 9.00 -8.03
CA ASP A 138 -22.19 9.48 -6.65
C ASP A 138 -22.02 8.35 -5.61
N LEU A 139 -22.20 7.08 -5.99
CA LEU A 139 -21.90 5.94 -5.12
C LEU A 139 -20.41 5.78 -4.93
N ARG A 140 -20.02 5.59 -3.70
CA ARG A 140 -18.62 5.59 -3.34
C ARG A 140 -18.08 4.18 -3.17
N LEU A 141 -16.99 3.90 -3.85
CA LEU A 141 -16.14 2.74 -3.59
C LEU A 141 -15.00 3.13 -2.67
N ASP A 142 -14.61 2.21 -1.78
CA ASP A 142 -13.41 2.37 -0.94
C ASP A 142 -12.86 0.99 -0.58
N TRP A 143 -11.67 0.94 0.03
CA TRP A 143 -11.08 -0.30 0.45
C TRP A 143 -10.56 -0.22 1.89
N PHE A 144 -10.64 -1.33 2.62
CA PHE A 144 -10.33 -1.43 4.04
C PHE A 144 -9.39 -2.60 4.30
N ARG A 145 -8.41 -2.38 5.18
CA ARG A 145 -7.55 -3.45 5.65
C ARG A 145 -8.32 -4.33 6.64
N ARG A 146 -8.23 -5.64 6.44
CA ARG A 146 -8.72 -6.65 7.39
C ARG A 146 -7.69 -6.93 8.48
N THR A 147 -8.16 -7.52 9.57
CA THR A 147 -7.30 -7.97 10.68
C THR A 147 -6.34 -9.10 10.27
N ASP A 148 -6.73 -9.92 9.28
CA ASP A 148 -5.91 -11.00 8.71
C ASP A 148 -4.86 -10.52 7.69
N GLY A 149 -4.75 -9.21 7.45
CA GLY A 149 -3.78 -8.60 6.55
C GLY A 149 -4.24 -8.45 5.10
N GLY A 150 -5.44 -8.89 4.74
CA GLY A 150 -6.06 -8.67 3.44
C GLY A 150 -6.73 -7.30 3.31
N PHE A 151 -7.30 -7.03 2.13
CA PHE A 151 -7.92 -5.76 1.78
C PHE A 151 -9.24 -6.01 1.07
N ASP A 152 -10.35 -5.59 1.70
CA ASP A 152 -11.68 -5.68 1.14
C ASP A 152 -12.02 -4.39 0.41
N VAL A 153 -12.46 -4.50 -0.83
CA VAL A 153 -13.12 -3.41 -1.55
C VAL A 153 -14.61 -3.48 -1.28
N VAL A 154 -15.18 -2.35 -0.93
CA VAL A 154 -16.59 -2.21 -0.60
C VAL A 154 -17.20 -1.00 -1.29
N MET A 155 -18.49 -1.05 -1.51
CA MET A 155 -19.30 0.12 -1.82
C MET A 155 -19.93 0.64 -0.52
N LEU A 156 -19.85 1.94 -0.32
CA LEU A 156 -20.45 2.64 0.81
C LEU A 156 -21.82 3.15 0.40
N TYR A 157 -22.84 2.96 1.26
CA TYR A 157 -24.19 3.42 1.02
C TYR A 157 -24.87 3.90 2.32
N ALA A 158 -25.74 4.86 2.21
CA ALA A 158 -26.50 5.42 3.33
C ALA A 158 -28.01 5.08 3.28
N SER A 159 -28.47 4.50 2.17
CA SER A 159 -29.87 4.13 1.98
C SER A 159 -30.03 2.83 1.21
N GLU A 160 -31.16 2.16 1.40
CA GLU A 160 -31.50 0.94 0.67
C GLU A 160 -31.63 1.18 -0.86
N SER A 161 -32.01 2.38 -1.28
CA SER A 161 -32.05 2.76 -2.69
C SER A 161 -30.64 2.84 -3.30
N GLU A 162 -29.68 3.39 -2.58
CA GLU A 162 -28.26 3.38 -2.99
C GLU A 162 -27.71 1.97 -3.05
N ARG A 163 -28.01 1.14 -2.05
CA ARG A 163 -27.62 -0.26 -2.03
C ARG A 163 -28.10 -1.01 -3.27
N ARG A 164 -29.40 -0.90 -3.60
CA ARG A 164 -29.98 -1.56 -4.78
C ARG A 164 -29.37 -1.07 -6.10
N ARG A 165 -29.20 0.25 -6.24
CA ARG A 165 -28.55 0.83 -7.42
C ARG A 165 -27.12 0.34 -7.60
N GLY A 166 -26.34 0.32 -6.51
CA GLY A 166 -24.98 -0.19 -6.52
C GLY A 166 -24.91 -1.68 -6.85
N GLN A 167 -25.82 -2.49 -6.28
CA GLN A 167 -25.90 -3.92 -6.60
C GLN A 167 -26.20 -4.15 -8.08
N GLN A 168 -27.09 -3.37 -8.70
CA GLN A 168 -27.35 -3.45 -10.14
C GLN A 168 -26.11 -3.13 -10.96
N LEU A 169 -25.37 -2.07 -10.60
CA LEU A 169 -24.11 -1.71 -11.28
C LEU A 169 -23.06 -2.83 -11.15
N LEU A 170 -22.93 -3.42 -9.97
CA LEU A 170 -22.04 -4.54 -9.74
C LEU A 170 -22.41 -5.77 -10.55
N ASN A 171 -23.69 -6.12 -10.60
CA ASN A 171 -24.20 -7.25 -11.39
C ASN A 171 -23.94 -7.05 -12.90
N ASN A 172 -24.13 -5.83 -13.41
CA ASN A 172 -23.84 -5.47 -14.81
C ASN A 172 -22.35 -5.60 -15.15
N LEU A 173 -21.48 -5.49 -14.14
CA LEU A 173 -20.03 -5.65 -14.27
C LEU A 173 -19.55 -7.08 -13.97
N GLY A 174 -20.45 -8.00 -13.64
CA GLY A 174 -20.14 -9.40 -13.36
C GLY A 174 -19.74 -9.68 -11.90
N PHE A 175 -20.04 -8.78 -10.97
CA PHE A 175 -19.85 -8.94 -9.53
C PHE A 175 -21.19 -9.26 -8.83
N GLY A 176 -21.84 -10.31 -9.23
CA GLY A 176 -23.13 -10.75 -8.67
C GLY A 176 -23.04 -12.04 -7.90
#